data_3bdbe86254583151739d27e5059dfe12
#
_entry.id   3bdbe86254583151739d27e5059dfe12
#
_cell.length_a   1.000
_cell.length_b   1.000
_cell.length_c   1.000
_cell.angle_alpha   90.00
_cell.angle_beta   90.00
_cell.angle_gamma   90.00
#
_symmetry.space_group_name_H-M   'P 1'
#
loop_
_entity.id
_entity.type
_entity.pdbx_description
1 polymer ?
#
loop_
_entity_poly.entity_id
_entity_poly.type
_entity_poly.pdbx_seq_one_letter_code
_entity_poly.pdbx_strand_id
1 'polypeptide(L)'
;LFSACRRDNLFSGKAQLEFSTDTVFFDTVFTTVGSLTERIKIFNPYNETVELKSVYLELGSASNFKLNVDGVAGKQVNDVTIAPRDSIFVFIEVTVDPNGGTTPMVIEEKLIVETEENSQNIALVAWGQDAYFYPSINFGDSDGNGVGDQWVLPVDKPIVFYGYSVVDTGSVLTIPCGARVHFHSNSGLIVGHQASLKILGCEGDPIIIQGDRLEGFFDDLPGQWGELIGGIYLTQTSIDNEVRNAIIKNGTVGIIVDSN
;
A
#
# COMPACT_ATOMS: atom_id res chain seq x y z
N LEU A 1 22.64 51.70 -5.69
CA LEU A 1 21.96 50.41 -5.67
C LEU A 1 21.92 49.87 -7.11
N PHE A 2 22.87 48.99 -7.45
CA PHE A 2 22.85 48.26 -8.73
C PHE A 2 22.01 47.03 -8.52
N SER A 3 20.79 47.01 -9.07
CA SER A 3 20.02 45.81 -9.26
C SER A 3 20.59 45.05 -10.47
N ALA A 4 21.46 44.07 -10.21
CA ALA A 4 21.91 43.16 -11.24
C ALA A 4 20.77 42.18 -11.50
N CYS A 5 19.97 42.39 -12.55
CA CYS A 5 19.19 41.32 -13.17
C CYS A 5 20.18 40.25 -13.63
N ARG A 6 20.34 39.20 -12.87
CA ARG A 6 20.99 37.98 -13.34
C ARG A 6 20.08 37.43 -14.45
N ARG A 7 20.49 37.55 -15.70
CA ARG A 7 19.92 36.72 -16.76
C ARG A 7 20.35 35.31 -16.43
N ASP A 8 19.41 34.45 -16.04
CA ASP A 8 19.67 33.04 -15.93
C ASP A 8 20.03 32.53 -17.35
N ASN A 9 21.34 32.22 -17.52
CA ASN A 9 21.76 31.61 -18.77
C ASN A 9 21.15 30.19 -18.82
N LEU A 10 20.31 29.96 -19.82
CA LEU A 10 19.81 28.63 -20.09
C LEU A 10 20.91 27.81 -20.76
N PHE A 11 21.06 26.57 -20.32
CA PHE A 11 21.93 25.58 -20.95
C PHE A 11 21.46 25.32 -22.38
N SER A 12 22.37 25.43 -23.33
CA SER A 12 22.12 25.13 -24.72
C SER A 12 22.87 23.86 -25.14
N GLY A 13 22.16 22.91 -25.73
CA GLY A 13 22.71 21.66 -26.20
C GLY A 13 22.11 20.44 -25.51
N LYS A 14 22.68 19.27 -25.78
CA LYS A 14 22.21 17.99 -25.27
C LYS A 14 22.55 17.87 -23.77
N ALA A 15 21.61 18.28 -22.92
CA ALA A 15 21.79 18.17 -21.47
C ALA A 15 21.76 16.69 -21.02
N GLN A 16 22.81 16.27 -20.28
CA GLN A 16 22.85 14.98 -19.63
C GLN A 16 22.65 15.23 -18.12
N LEU A 17 21.47 14.87 -17.61
CA LEU A 17 21.12 15.01 -16.21
C LEU A 17 21.61 13.80 -15.41
N GLU A 18 21.81 13.99 -14.13
CA GLU A 18 22.13 12.91 -13.20
C GLU A 18 20.90 12.57 -12.35
N PHE A 19 20.69 11.27 -12.09
CA PHE A 19 19.58 10.80 -11.28
C PHE A 19 20.10 10.13 -10.01
N SER A 20 19.36 10.24 -8.91
CA SER A 20 19.72 9.56 -7.66
C SER A 20 19.65 8.03 -7.77
N THR A 21 18.88 7.51 -8.73
CA THR A 21 18.78 6.09 -9.08
C THR A 21 18.36 5.96 -10.54
N ASP A 22 18.66 4.83 -11.17
CA ASP A 22 18.21 4.47 -12.51
C ASP A 22 16.90 3.66 -12.49
N THR A 23 16.52 3.13 -11.33
CA THR A 23 15.32 2.32 -11.14
C THR A 23 14.69 2.64 -9.79
N VAL A 24 13.37 2.79 -9.78
CA VAL A 24 12.55 2.92 -8.56
C VAL A 24 11.78 1.61 -8.38
N PHE A 25 12.03 0.96 -7.26
CA PHE A 25 11.32 -0.25 -6.87
C PHE A 25 10.27 0.09 -5.82
N PHE A 26 9.03 -0.33 -6.09
CA PHE A 26 7.96 -0.35 -5.11
C PHE A 26 7.83 -1.78 -4.61
N ASP A 27 7.66 -1.93 -3.33
CA ASP A 27 7.38 -3.23 -2.72
C ASP A 27 5.99 -3.73 -3.15
N THR A 28 5.60 -4.93 -2.71
CA THR A 28 4.28 -5.47 -3.01
C THR A 28 3.19 -4.60 -2.40
N VAL A 29 2.23 -4.16 -3.22
CA VAL A 29 1.06 -3.40 -2.79
C VAL A 29 -0.22 -4.17 -3.11
N PHE A 30 -1.20 -4.11 -2.22
CA PHE A 30 -2.53 -4.64 -2.54
C PHE A 30 -3.19 -3.76 -3.61
N THR A 31 -3.90 -4.41 -4.54
CA THR A 31 -4.69 -3.70 -5.54
C THR A 31 -5.64 -2.72 -4.86
N THR A 32 -5.87 -1.57 -5.51
CA THR A 32 -6.68 -0.44 -4.99
C THR A 32 -6.09 0.30 -3.78
N VAL A 33 -5.00 -0.19 -3.18
CA VAL A 33 -4.27 0.49 -2.11
C VAL A 33 -3.09 1.24 -2.72
N GLY A 34 -2.89 2.50 -2.34
CA GLY A 34 -1.71 3.28 -2.75
C GLY A 34 -0.45 2.81 -2.03
N SER A 35 0.68 2.77 -2.74
CA SER A 35 1.99 2.50 -2.14
C SER A 35 2.46 3.63 -1.21
N LEU A 36 3.57 3.41 -0.54
CA LEU A 36 4.40 4.52 -0.06
C LEU A 36 4.81 5.41 -1.24
N THR A 37 5.04 6.67 -0.93
CA THR A 37 5.58 7.62 -1.92
C THR A 37 7.09 7.46 -1.98
N GLU A 38 7.59 6.98 -3.10
CA GLU A 38 9.01 6.98 -3.40
C GLU A 38 9.45 8.34 -3.91
N ARG A 39 10.72 8.67 -3.69
CA ARG A 39 11.28 9.95 -4.15
C ARG A 39 12.61 9.74 -4.84
N ILE A 40 12.79 10.45 -5.93
CA ILE A 40 14.06 10.57 -6.63
C ILE A 40 14.48 12.02 -6.73
N LYS A 41 15.76 12.23 -7.01
CA LYS A 41 16.32 13.55 -7.37
C LYS A 41 16.78 13.55 -8.80
N ILE A 42 16.53 14.65 -9.49
CA ILE A 42 17.08 14.97 -10.80
C ILE A 42 18.07 16.12 -10.59
N PHE A 43 19.35 15.91 -10.89
CA PHE A 43 20.42 16.86 -10.68
C PHE A 43 20.81 17.53 -12.01
N ASN A 44 21.01 18.82 -11.94
CA ASN A 44 21.64 19.61 -12.99
C ASN A 44 23.16 19.72 -12.74
N PRO A 45 24.01 18.99 -13.48
CA PRO A 45 25.47 19.02 -13.29
C PRO A 45 26.14 20.26 -13.93
N TYR A 46 25.36 21.16 -14.54
CA TYR A 46 25.88 22.32 -15.26
C TYR A 46 25.91 23.59 -14.40
N ASN A 47 26.68 24.61 -14.85
CA ASN A 47 26.72 25.94 -14.25
C ASN A 47 25.65 26.89 -14.79
N GLU A 48 24.73 26.36 -15.60
CA GLU A 48 23.65 27.07 -16.27
C GLU A 48 22.32 26.40 -15.89
N THR A 49 21.22 27.14 -15.91
CA THR A 49 19.89 26.60 -15.68
C THR A 49 19.50 25.62 -16.79
N VAL A 50 19.08 24.42 -16.45
CA VAL A 50 18.52 23.45 -17.42
C VAL A 50 17.01 23.53 -17.35
N GLU A 51 16.38 23.64 -18.50
CA GLU A 51 14.94 23.55 -18.69
C GLU A 51 14.55 22.12 -19.11
N LEU A 52 13.68 21.49 -18.30
CA LEU A 52 13.02 20.26 -18.64
C LEU A 52 11.75 20.61 -19.41
N LYS A 53 11.69 20.23 -20.66
CA LYS A 53 10.51 20.42 -21.50
C LYS A 53 9.32 19.66 -20.95
N SER A 54 9.58 18.43 -20.48
CA SER A 54 8.54 17.56 -19.95
C SER A 54 9.13 16.48 -19.03
N VAL A 55 8.41 16.18 -17.96
CA VAL A 55 8.62 15.01 -17.10
C VAL A 55 7.30 14.27 -17.08
N TYR A 56 7.27 13.02 -17.57
CA TYR A 56 6.01 12.30 -17.74
C TYR A 56 6.15 10.78 -17.62
N LEU A 57 5.01 10.12 -17.41
CA LEU A 57 4.88 8.67 -17.40
C LEU A 57 4.64 8.17 -18.84
N GLU A 58 5.39 7.13 -19.26
CA GLU A 58 5.36 6.59 -20.62
C GLU A 58 3.94 6.20 -21.07
N LEU A 59 3.12 5.62 -20.16
CA LEU A 59 1.74 5.21 -20.45
C LEU A 59 0.71 6.33 -20.25
N GLY A 60 1.13 7.53 -19.84
CA GLY A 60 0.27 8.70 -19.68
C GLY A 60 -0.94 8.44 -18.79
N SER A 61 -2.16 8.61 -19.33
CA SER A 61 -3.41 8.42 -18.57
C SER A 61 -3.66 6.96 -18.16
N ALA A 62 -3.07 5.99 -18.86
CA ALA A 62 -3.20 4.57 -18.56
C ALA A 62 -2.20 4.08 -17.47
N SER A 63 -1.32 4.96 -17.03
CA SER A 63 -0.32 4.63 -16.01
C SER A 63 -0.97 4.32 -14.65
N ASN A 64 -0.45 3.30 -13.96
CA ASN A 64 -0.76 3.02 -12.56
C ASN A 64 -0.01 3.94 -11.58
N PHE A 65 1.04 4.64 -12.07
CA PHE A 65 1.83 5.55 -11.27
C PHE A 65 1.25 6.97 -11.27
N LYS A 66 1.57 7.73 -10.24
CA LYS A 66 1.26 9.16 -10.09
C LYS A 66 2.55 9.90 -9.81
N LEU A 67 2.69 11.11 -10.33
CA LEU A 67 3.87 11.96 -10.14
C LEU A 67 3.51 13.22 -9.40
N ASN A 68 4.49 13.73 -8.66
CA ASN A 68 4.58 15.11 -8.25
C ASN A 68 6.02 15.58 -8.51
N VAL A 69 6.18 16.48 -9.47
CA VAL A 69 7.47 17.01 -9.90
C VAL A 69 7.62 18.40 -9.34
N ASP A 70 8.55 18.61 -8.43
CA ASP A 70 8.85 19.88 -7.78
C ASP A 70 7.59 20.61 -7.24
N GLY A 71 6.67 19.83 -6.63
CA GLY A 71 5.41 20.33 -6.06
C GLY A 71 4.22 20.37 -7.03
N VAL A 72 4.42 20.04 -8.31
CA VAL A 72 3.35 19.98 -9.32
C VAL A 72 2.93 18.54 -9.54
N ALA A 73 1.67 18.22 -9.22
CA ALA A 73 1.11 16.87 -9.40
C ALA A 73 0.53 16.68 -10.81
N GLY A 74 0.76 15.50 -11.40
CA GLY A 74 0.22 15.15 -12.71
C GLY A 74 0.81 13.86 -13.27
N LYS A 75 0.28 13.40 -14.41
CA LYS A 75 0.91 12.32 -15.21
C LYS A 75 2.01 12.87 -16.13
N GLN A 76 1.99 14.17 -16.35
CA GLN A 76 2.96 14.95 -17.09
C GLN A 76 3.05 16.35 -16.49
N VAL A 77 4.27 16.86 -16.34
CA VAL A 77 4.58 18.21 -15.89
C VAL A 77 5.56 18.81 -16.89
N ASN A 78 5.25 20.01 -17.39
CA ASN A 78 6.04 20.68 -18.41
C ASN A 78 6.76 21.90 -17.83
N ASP A 79 7.77 22.38 -18.55
CA ASP A 79 8.45 23.65 -18.33
C ASP A 79 9.05 23.77 -16.90
N VAL A 80 9.68 22.68 -16.43
CA VAL A 80 10.34 22.63 -15.12
C VAL A 80 11.80 23.07 -15.27
N THR A 81 12.26 23.97 -14.45
CA THR A 81 13.66 24.45 -14.47
C THR A 81 14.46 23.93 -13.28
N ILE A 82 15.72 23.56 -13.54
CA ILE A 82 16.67 23.19 -12.49
C ILE A 82 17.79 24.21 -12.49
N ALA A 83 17.95 24.92 -11.38
CA ALA A 83 19.00 25.92 -11.23
C ALA A 83 20.42 25.34 -11.39
N PRO A 84 21.45 26.15 -11.66
CA PRO A 84 22.82 25.68 -11.79
C PRO A 84 23.30 24.91 -10.55
N ARG A 85 23.80 23.70 -10.75
CA ARG A 85 24.33 22.82 -9.69
C ARG A 85 23.31 22.46 -8.61
N ASP A 86 22.03 22.52 -8.93
CA ASP A 86 20.92 22.21 -8.02
C ASP A 86 20.17 20.95 -8.48
N SER A 87 19.15 20.57 -7.73
CA SER A 87 18.31 19.40 -8.01
C SER A 87 16.86 19.66 -7.63
N ILE A 88 15.96 18.97 -8.32
CA ILE A 88 14.53 18.90 -7.98
C ILE A 88 14.18 17.51 -7.45
N PHE A 89 13.10 17.43 -6.70
CA PHE A 89 12.51 16.16 -6.28
C PHE A 89 11.37 15.76 -7.20
N VAL A 90 11.33 14.46 -7.50
CA VAL A 90 10.16 13.82 -8.09
C VAL A 90 9.65 12.78 -7.10
N PHE A 91 8.41 12.92 -6.70
CA PHE A 91 7.70 11.98 -5.84
C PHE A 91 6.82 11.09 -6.71
N ILE A 92 6.84 9.79 -6.44
CA ILE A 92 6.16 8.78 -7.25
C ILE A 92 5.37 7.86 -6.32
N GLU A 93 4.10 7.61 -6.66
CA GLU A 93 3.21 6.69 -5.98
C GLU A 93 2.61 5.73 -7.00
N VAL A 94 2.36 4.48 -6.64
CA VAL A 94 1.67 3.51 -7.47
C VAL A 94 0.35 3.09 -6.83
N THR A 95 -0.69 2.92 -7.66
CA THR A 95 -1.95 2.28 -7.28
C THR A 95 -2.27 1.25 -8.35
N VAL A 96 -2.38 -0.01 -7.97
CA VAL A 96 -2.52 -1.13 -8.89
C VAL A 96 -3.99 -1.50 -9.05
N ASP A 97 -4.46 -1.63 -10.29
CA ASP A 97 -5.80 -2.11 -10.57
C ASP A 97 -5.90 -3.64 -10.45
N PRO A 98 -7.02 -4.18 -9.94
CA PRO A 98 -7.23 -5.62 -9.86
C PRO A 98 -7.21 -6.29 -11.24
N ASN A 99 -6.53 -7.42 -11.36
CA ASN A 99 -6.55 -8.24 -12.59
C ASN A 99 -7.36 -9.55 -12.44
N GLY A 100 -7.91 -9.81 -11.24
CA GLY A 100 -8.65 -11.04 -10.93
C GLY A 100 -7.76 -12.25 -10.64
N GLY A 101 -6.44 -12.10 -10.70
CA GLY A 101 -5.47 -13.18 -10.45
C GLY A 101 -5.32 -13.56 -8.98
N THR A 102 -4.65 -14.67 -8.71
CA THR A 102 -4.34 -15.15 -7.35
C THR A 102 -2.87 -14.94 -6.99
N THR A 103 -2.03 -14.63 -7.99
CA THR A 103 -0.60 -14.40 -7.84
C THR A 103 -0.25 -12.93 -8.01
N PRO A 104 0.84 -12.45 -7.38
CA PRO A 104 1.32 -11.11 -7.62
C PRO A 104 1.61 -10.84 -9.10
N MET A 105 1.30 -9.63 -9.56
CA MET A 105 1.60 -9.15 -10.90
C MET A 105 2.73 -8.11 -10.85
N VAL A 106 3.59 -8.12 -11.86
CA VAL A 106 4.63 -7.11 -12.02
C VAL A 106 4.11 -5.99 -12.92
N ILE A 107 4.33 -4.76 -12.51
CA ILE A 107 4.00 -3.55 -13.26
C ILE A 107 5.29 -2.81 -13.53
N GLU A 108 5.59 -2.63 -14.81
CA GLU A 108 6.78 -1.94 -15.27
C GLU A 108 6.39 -0.76 -16.16
N GLU A 109 7.04 0.36 -15.95
CA GLU A 109 6.86 1.56 -16.73
C GLU A 109 8.11 2.42 -16.69
N LYS A 110 8.17 3.50 -17.46
CA LYS A 110 9.26 4.48 -17.42
C LYS A 110 8.74 5.85 -17.07
N LEU A 111 9.51 6.52 -16.21
CA LEU A 111 9.47 7.95 -16.06
C LEU A 111 10.40 8.56 -17.12
N ILE A 112 9.86 9.39 -17.99
CA ILE A 112 10.60 10.06 -19.05
C ILE A 112 10.90 11.49 -18.63
N VAL A 113 12.15 11.91 -18.83
CA VAL A 113 12.63 13.27 -18.58
C VAL A 113 13.18 13.82 -19.87
N GLU A 114 12.51 14.82 -20.43
CA GLU A 114 12.87 15.44 -21.71
C GLU A 114 13.42 16.86 -21.53
N THR A 115 14.51 17.14 -22.19
CA THR A 115 15.03 18.48 -22.47
C THR A 115 14.84 18.78 -23.95
N GLU A 116 15.27 19.97 -24.42
CA GLU A 116 15.12 20.32 -25.84
C GLU A 116 15.81 19.33 -26.79
N GLU A 117 16.99 18.83 -26.40
CA GLU A 117 17.83 18.00 -27.28
C GLU A 117 18.12 16.59 -26.74
N ASN A 118 17.55 16.22 -25.58
CA ASN A 118 17.80 14.92 -24.96
C ASN A 118 16.57 14.35 -24.26
N SER A 119 16.47 13.02 -24.25
CA SER A 119 15.49 12.28 -23.48
C SER A 119 16.20 11.20 -22.68
N GLN A 120 15.91 11.16 -21.38
CA GLN A 120 16.45 10.15 -20.43
C GLN A 120 15.26 9.50 -19.74
N ASN A 121 15.46 8.32 -19.18
CA ASN A 121 14.40 7.62 -18.46
C ASN A 121 14.90 6.93 -17.21
N ILE A 122 13.95 6.67 -16.30
CA ILE A 122 14.12 5.93 -15.06
C ILE A 122 13.07 4.81 -15.09
N ALA A 123 13.49 3.58 -14.80
CA ALA A 123 12.58 2.45 -14.70
C ALA A 123 11.75 2.54 -13.41
N LEU A 124 10.45 2.26 -13.51
CA LEU A 124 9.54 2.12 -12.38
C LEU A 124 9.05 0.68 -12.34
N VAL A 125 9.23 -0.01 -11.22
CA VAL A 125 8.86 -1.42 -11.04
C VAL A 125 8.05 -1.57 -9.76
N ALA A 126 6.86 -2.16 -9.87
CA ALA A 126 5.99 -2.43 -8.73
C ALA A 126 5.42 -3.84 -8.81
N TRP A 127 5.10 -4.41 -7.63
CA TRP A 127 4.38 -5.68 -7.53
C TRP A 127 2.98 -5.42 -6.97
N GLY A 128 1.95 -5.85 -7.70
CA GLY A 128 0.56 -5.78 -7.27
C GLY A 128 0.06 -7.14 -6.79
N GLN A 129 -0.70 -7.18 -5.70
CA GLN A 129 -1.32 -8.38 -5.17
C GLN A 129 -2.83 -8.19 -5.04
N ASP A 130 -3.61 -8.99 -5.76
CA ASP A 130 -5.06 -9.04 -5.57
C ASP A 130 -5.43 -9.63 -4.21
N ALA A 131 -6.52 -9.13 -3.64
CA ALA A 131 -7.06 -9.56 -2.35
C ALA A 131 -8.59 -9.59 -2.36
N TYR A 132 -9.17 -10.26 -1.36
CA TYR A 132 -10.57 -10.07 -0.98
C TYR A 132 -10.67 -8.92 0.00
N PHE A 133 -11.39 -7.87 -0.36
CA PHE A 133 -11.60 -6.70 0.50
C PHE A 133 -12.93 -6.82 1.23
N TYR A 134 -12.89 -6.85 2.55
CA TYR A 134 -14.05 -7.01 3.43
C TYR A 134 -14.35 -5.70 4.19
N PRO A 135 -15.25 -4.86 3.67
CA PRO A 135 -15.63 -3.61 4.33
C PRO A 135 -16.64 -3.88 5.44
N SER A 136 -16.22 -3.88 6.70
CA SER A 136 -17.09 -4.00 7.90
C SER A 136 -18.17 -5.09 7.75
N ILE A 137 -17.76 -6.32 7.52
CA ILE A 137 -18.66 -7.46 7.31
C ILE A 137 -19.25 -7.93 8.65
N ASN A 138 -20.54 -8.33 8.62
CA ASN A 138 -21.19 -9.08 9.68
C ASN A 138 -21.22 -10.56 9.29
N PHE A 139 -20.47 -11.38 10.01
CA PHE A 139 -20.49 -12.86 9.91
C PHE A 139 -21.57 -13.40 10.85
N GLY A 140 -22.83 -13.26 10.44
CA GLY A 140 -24.02 -13.63 11.24
C GLY A 140 -24.86 -14.70 10.56
N ASP A 141 -26.13 -14.74 10.97
CA ASP A 141 -27.18 -15.57 10.36
C ASP A 141 -27.51 -14.99 8.97
N SER A 142 -27.01 -15.62 7.92
CA SER A 142 -27.15 -15.13 6.54
C SER A 142 -28.48 -15.53 5.88
N ASP A 143 -29.13 -16.57 6.38
CA ASP A 143 -30.40 -17.08 5.84
C ASP A 143 -31.63 -16.68 6.67
N GLY A 144 -31.42 -16.02 7.83
CA GLY A 144 -32.47 -15.49 8.68
C GLY A 144 -33.24 -16.56 9.48
N ASN A 145 -32.62 -17.72 9.69
CA ASN A 145 -33.27 -18.82 10.41
C ASN A 145 -33.18 -18.70 11.96
N GLY A 146 -32.48 -17.70 12.45
CA GLY A 146 -32.26 -17.42 13.88
C GLY A 146 -31.12 -18.23 14.50
N VAL A 147 -30.31 -18.91 13.69
CA VAL A 147 -29.13 -19.66 14.12
C VAL A 147 -27.90 -19.07 13.43
N GLY A 148 -26.85 -18.82 14.20
CA GLY A 148 -25.62 -18.30 13.65
C GLY A 148 -24.93 -19.28 12.70
N ASP A 149 -24.33 -18.75 11.64
CA ASP A 149 -23.70 -19.55 10.58
C ASP A 149 -22.26 -19.93 10.87
N GLN A 150 -21.77 -20.92 10.10
CA GLN A 150 -20.37 -21.32 10.05
C GLN A 150 -19.70 -20.64 8.86
N TRP A 151 -18.83 -19.68 9.13
CA TRP A 151 -18.05 -18.94 8.13
C TRP A 151 -16.63 -19.47 8.05
N VAL A 152 -16.12 -19.68 6.85
CA VAL A 152 -14.72 -20.07 6.62
C VAL A 152 -14.10 -19.11 5.64
N LEU A 153 -13.00 -18.50 6.02
CA LEU A 153 -12.28 -17.58 5.13
C LEU A 153 -11.59 -18.33 3.98
N PRO A 154 -11.58 -17.78 2.77
CA PRO A 154 -10.89 -18.35 1.63
C PRO A 154 -9.37 -18.32 1.82
N VAL A 155 -8.64 -19.18 1.08
CA VAL A 155 -7.18 -19.29 1.17
C VAL A 155 -6.47 -19.00 -0.16
N ASP A 156 -7.21 -18.87 -1.25
CA ASP A 156 -6.68 -18.67 -2.59
C ASP A 156 -6.07 -17.26 -2.79
N LYS A 157 -6.63 -16.24 -2.14
CA LYS A 157 -6.13 -14.86 -2.12
C LYS A 157 -5.97 -14.35 -0.69
N PRO A 158 -5.12 -13.33 -0.48
CA PRO A 158 -5.13 -12.57 0.78
C PRO A 158 -6.50 -11.95 1.05
N ILE A 159 -6.78 -11.74 2.32
CA ILE A 159 -7.98 -11.08 2.79
C ILE A 159 -7.57 -9.80 3.48
N VAL A 160 -8.20 -8.68 3.12
CA VAL A 160 -7.95 -7.38 3.74
C VAL A 160 -9.26 -6.88 4.36
N PHE A 161 -9.26 -6.72 5.66
CA PHE A 161 -10.38 -6.13 6.40
C PHE A 161 -10.27 -4.60 6.45
N TYR A 162 -11.36 -3.92 6.08
CA TYR A 162 -11.54 -2.49 6.17
C TYR A 162 -12.63 -2.17 7.20
N GLY A 163 -12.25 -1.47 8.27
CA GLY A 163 -13.12 -1.20 9.40
C GLY A 163 -13.32 -2.44 10.28
N TYR A 164 -14.26 -2.35 11.22
CA TYR A 164 -14.52 -3.42 12.17
C TYR A 164 -15.56 -4.39 11.63
N SER A 165 -15.16 -5.66 11.48
CA SER A 165 -16.05 -6.76 11.15
C SER A 165 -16.49 -7.47 12.43
N VAL A 166 -17.65 -8.09 12.39
CA VAL A 166 -18.26 -8.71 13.58
C VAL A 166 -18.57 -10.17 13.29
N VAL A 167 -18.16 -11.08 14.17
CA VAL A 167 -18.71 -12.44 14.25
C VAL A 167 -19.91 -12.34 15.17
N ASP A 168 -21.12 -12.40 14.57
CA ASP A 168 -22.37 -12.13 15.28
C ASP A 168 -22.85 -13.32 16.10
N THR A 169 -23.89 -13.08 16.86
CA THR A 169 -24.44 -13.99 17.84
C THR A 169 -24.58 -15.44 17.32
N GLY A 170 -23.97 -16.37 18.04
CA GLY A 170 -24.03 -17.80 17.76
C GLY A 170 -23.26 -18.28 16.52
N SER A 171 -22.64 -17.37 15.78
CA SER A 171 -21.87 -17.70 14.58
C SER A 171 -20.43 -18.11 14.89
N VAL A 172 -19.83 -18.87 13.98
CA VAL A 172 -18.42 -19.26 14.06
C VAL A 172 -17.69 -18.74 12.84
N LEU A 173 -16.59 -18.02 13.07
CA LEU A 173 -15.66 -17.66 12.01
C LEU A 173 -14.40 -18.51 12.12
N THR A 174 -14.09 -19.25 11.07
CA THR A 174 -12.86 -20.04 10.95
C THR A 174 -11.89 -19.36 9.99
N ILE A 175 -10.68 -19.12 10.46
CA ILE A 175 -9.53 -18.73 9.66
C ILE A 175 -8.68 -20.00 9.53
N PRO A 176 -8.73 -20.70 8.38
CA PRO A 176 -8.07 -21.99 8.21
C PRO A 176 -6.60 -21.82 7.85
N CYS A 177 -5.84 -22.91 7.96
CA CYS A 177 -4.46 -22.99 7.47
C CYS A 177 -4.33 -22.52 6.01
N GLY A 178 -3.27 -21.75 5.72
CA GLY A 178 -3.03 -21.15 4.42
C GLY A 178 -3.73 -19.80 4.19
N ALA A 179 -4.60 -19.36 5.11
CA ALA A 179 -5.20 -18.03 5.03
C ALA A 179 -4.14 -16.95 5.30
N ARG A 180 -4.22 -15.85 4.53
CA ARG A 180 -3.39 -14.66 4.68
C ARG A 180 -4.31 -13.50 5.03
N VAL A 181 -4.23 -13.01 6.26
CA VAL A 181 -5.18 -12.03 6.80
C VAL A 181 -4.47 -10.71 7.09
N HIS A 182 -5.03 -9.66 6.55
CA HIS A 182 -4.53 -8.30 6.72
C HIS A 182 -5.63 -7.38 7.22
N PHE A 183 -5.23 -6.39 7.99
CA PHE A 183 -6.12 -5.35 8.48
C PHE A 183 -5.63 -3.98 8.00
N HIS A 184 -6.53 -3.21 7.42
CA HIS A 184 -6.29 -1.80 7.14
C HIS A 184 -6.28 -0.99 8.44
N SER A 185 -5.79 0.26 8.39
CA SER A 185 -5.83 1.14 9.55
C SER A 185 -7.28 1.33 10.03
N ASN A 186 -7.49 1.51 11.33
CA ASN A 186 -8.81 1.57 11.98
C ASN A 186 -9.69 0.34 11.74
N SER A 187 -9.08 -0.83 11.57
CA SER A 187 -9.78 -2.10 11.32
C SER A 187 -9.55 -3.10 12.43
N GLY A 188 -10.46 -4.06 12.54
CA GLY A 188 -10.38 -5.14 13.52
C GLY A 188 -11.51 -6.13 13.40
N LEU A 189 -11.59 -7.06 14.34
CA LEU A 189 -12.59 -8.12 14.40
C LEU A 189 -13.19 -8.20 15.81
N ILE A 190 -14.51 -8.17 15.91
CA ILE A 190 -15.26 -8.29 17.17
C ILE A 190 -15.95 -9.65 17.17
N VAL A 191 -15.75 -10.43 18.24
CA VAL A 191 -16.44 -11.71 18.44
C VAL A 191 -17.54 -11.51 19.47
N GLY A 192 -18.79 -11.59 19.01
CA GLY A 192 -19.99 -11.24 19.75
C GLY A 192 -20.48 -12.32 20.72
N HIS A 193 -21.74 -12.16 21.15
CA HIS A 193 -22.40 -13.05 22.12
C HIS A 193 -22.54 -14.47 21.58
N GLN A 194 -22.09 -15.48 22.36
CA GLN A 194 -22.11 -16.90 21.96
C GLN A 194 -21.46 -17.17 20.59
N ALA A 195 -20.70 -16.23 20.07
CA ALA A 195 -19.94 -16.39 18.85
C ALA A 195 -18.55 -17.00 19.14
N SER A 196 -17.94 -17.59 18.12
CA SER A 196 -16.62 -18.22 18.23
C SER A 196 -15.69 -17.78 17.10
N LEU A 197 -14.43 -17.58 17.43
CA LEU A 197 -13.34 -17.35 16.48
C LEU A 197 -12.37 -18.53 16.53
N LYS A 198 -12.13 -19.16 15.38
CA LYS A 198 -11.21 -20.27 15.21
C LYS A 198 -10.06 -19.87 14.28
N ILE A 199 -8.88 -19.59 14.82
CA ILE A 199 -7.67 -19.32 14.02
C ILE A 199 -6.83 -20.60 14.06
N LEU A 200 -6.83 -21.35 12.97
CA LEU A 200 -6.34 -22.72 12.92
C LEU A 200 -5.18 -22.86 11.92
N GLY A 201 -3.99 -22.33 12.27
CA GLY A 201 -2.79 -22.50 11.46
C GLY A 201 -2.25 -23.94 11.49
N CYS A 202 -1.40 -24.25 10.50
CA CYS A 202 -0.72 -25.53 10.40
C CYS A 202 0.59 -25.55 11.18
N GLU A 203 1.02 -26.73 11.57
CA GLU A 203 2.36 -26.95 12.12
C GLU A 203 3.42 -26.63 11.03
N GLY A 204 4.38 -25.76 11.38
CA GLY A 204 5.43 -25.30 10.45
C GLY A 204 5.00 -24.23 9.45
N ASP A 205 3.70 -23.91 9.35
CA ASP A 205 3.15 -22.84 8.48
C ASP A 205 2.07 -22.05 9.24
N PRO A 206 2.47 -21.11 10.11
CA PRO A 206 1.54 -20.34 10.92
C PRO A 206 0.73 -19.36 10.07
N ILE A 207 -0.52 -19.12 10.44
CA ILE A 207 -1.30 -18.01 9.89
C ILE A 207 -0.67 -16.70 10.36
N ILE A 208 -0.40 -15.79 9.41
CA ILE A 208 0.07 -14.44 9.71
C ILE A 208 -1.11 -13.49 9.62
N ILE A 209 -1.39 -12.80 10.73
CA ILE A 209 -2.38 -11.71 10.83
C ILE A 209 -1.62 -10.43 11.08
N GLN A 210 -1.69 -9.48 10.15
CA GLN A 210 -0.87 -8.27 10.17
C GLN A 210 -1.57 -7.08 9.49
N GLY A 211 -0.90 -5.92 9.46
CA GLY A 211 -1.34 -4.78 8.66
C GLY A 211 -1.32 -5.07 7.16
N ASP A 212 -1.99 -4.22 6.39
CA ASP A 212 -2.07 -4.33 4.92
C ASP A 212 -0.94 -3.59 4.19
N ARG A 213 -0.03 -2.97 4.93
CA ARG A 213 1.19 -2.37 4.39
C ARG A 213 2.25 -3.45 4.30
N LEU A 214 2.54 -3.90 3.07
CA LEU A 214 3.48 -5.00 2.81
C LEU A 214 4.92 -4.51 2.56
N GLU A 215 5.12 -3.21 2.49
CA GLU A 215 6.45 -2.62 2.30
C GLU A 215 7.33 -2.89 3.54
N GLY A 216 8.56 -3.33 3.31
CA GLY A 216 9.49 -3.76 4.36
C GLY A 216 9.72 -2.75 5.49
N PHE A 217 9.50 -1.46 5.23
CA PHE A 217 9.51 -0.43 6.26
C PHE A 217 8.48 -0.66 7.37
N PHE A 218 7.35 -1.31 7.06
CA PHE A 218 6.24 -1.54 8.00
C PHE A 218 6.32 -2.89 8.71
N ASP A 219 7.25 -3.78 8.35
CA ASP A 219 7.29 -5.17 8.84
C ASP A 219 7.26 -5.29 10.37
N ASP A 220 7.97 -4.41 11.08
CA ASP A 220 8.09 -4.43 12.54
C ASP A 220 7.43 -3.22 13.21
N LEU A 221 6.70 -2.37 12.45
CA LEU A 221 6.05 -1.21 13.05
C LEU A 221 4.73 -1.61 13.72
N PRO A 222 4.53 -1.30 15.01
CA PRO A 222 3.26 -1.49 15.69
C PRO A 222 2.25 -0.40 15.31
N GLY A 223 0.97 -0.61 15.65
CA GLY A 223 -0.07 0.43 15.52
C GLY A 223 -0.58 0.65 14.12
N GLN A 224 -0.49 -0.36 13.24
CA GLN A 224 -1.01 -0.25 11.87
C GLN A 224 -2.50 -0.55 11.78
N TRP A 225 -3.07 -1.21 12.78
CA TRP A 225 -4.49 -1.60 12.85
C TRP A 225 -4.95 -1.77 14.30
N GLY A 226 -6.25 -1.87 14.52
CA GLY A 226 -6.80 -2.11 15.85
C GLY A 226 -6.82 -0.89 16.76
N GLU A 227 -6.93 0.34 16.23
CA GLU A 227 -6.73 1.58 16.98
C GLU A 227 -7.91 1.91 17.91
N LEU A 228 -9.15 1.61 17.51
CA LEU A 228 -10.35 2.06 18.26
C LEU A 228 -10.74 1.14 19.41
N ILE A 229 -10.88 -0.18 19.14
CA ILE A 229 -11.36 -1.16 20.12
C ILE A 229 -10.32 -2.25 20.38
N GLY A 230 -9.10 -2.07 19.89
CA GLY A 230 -8.10 -3.12 19.81
C GLY A 230 -8.29 -3.98 18.57
N GLY A 231 -7.35 -4.87 18.28
CA GLY A 231 -7.34 -5.62 17.03
C GLY A 231 -8.47 -6.65 16.91
N ILE A 232 -8.27 -7.81 17.57
CA ILE A 232 -9.27 -8.86 17.68
C ILE A 232 -9.86 -8.78 19.10
N TYR A 233 -11.13 -8.42 19.19
CA TYR A 233 -11.83 -8.23 20.46
C TYR A 233 -12.77 -9.39 20.72
N LEU A 234 -12.44 -10.22 21.71
CA LEU A 234 -13.28 -11.31 22.19
C LEU A 234 -14.14 -10.79 23.33
N THR A 235 -15.45 -10.63 23.09
CA THR A 235 -16.37 -10.14 24.11
C THR A 235 -16.49 -11.15 25.25
N GLN A 236 -16.87 -10.69 26.45
CA GLN A 236 -17.07 -11.50 27.62
C GLN A 236 -17.99 -12.73 27.40
N THR A 237 -18.91 -12.63 26.50
CA THR A 237 -19.91 -13.67 26.19
C THR A 237 -19.59 -14.48 24.95
N SER A 238 -18.45 -14.25 24.32
CA SER A 238 -17.93 -15.13 23.25
C SER A 238 -17.49 -16.46 23.86
N ILE A 239 -17.61 -17.52 23.09
CA ILE A 239 -17.37 -18.89 23.59
C ILE A 239 -16.45 -19.67 22.64
N ASP A 240 -15.80 -20.68 23.17
CA ASP A 240 -15.02 -21.66 22.36
C ASP A 240 -14.03 -21.03 21.37
N ASN A 241 -13.45 -19.88 21.73
CA ASN A 241 -12.43 -19.25 20.91
C ASN A 241 -11.15 -20.12 20.91
N GLU A 242 -10.52 -20.27 19.74
CA GLU A 242 -9.31 -21.07 19.60
C GLU A 242 -8.30 -20.36 18.71
N VAL A 243 -7.05 -20.23 19.17
CA VAL A 243 -5.95 -19.70 18.39
C VAL A 243 -4.78 -20.68 18.51
N ARG A 244 -4.35 -21.22 17.36
CA ARG A 244 -3.18 -22.09 17.30
C ARG A 244 -2.37 -21.84 16.04
N ASN A 245 -1.07 -21.98 16.13
CA ASN A 245 -0.11 -21.78 15.05
C ASN A 245 -0.40 -20.46 14.27
N ALA A 246 -0.44 -19.34 15.00
CA ALA A 246 -0.70 -18.02 14.45
C ALA A 246 0.33 -17.00 14.94
N ILE A 247 0.70 -16.08 14.06
CA ILE A 247 1.51 -14.89 14.34
C ILE A 247 0.62 -13.67 14.13
N ILE A 248 0.40 -12.90 15.20
CA ILE A 248 -0.39 -11.67 15.15
C ILE A 248 0.56 -10.51 15.42
N LYS A 249 0.75 -9.64 14.43
CA LYS A 249 1.72 -8.55 14.51
C LYS A 249 1.18 -7.22 13.98
N ASN A 250 1.92 -6.14 14.22
CA ASN A 250 1.68 -4.78 13.73
C ASN A 250 0.41 -4.10 14.28
N GLY A 251 -0.40 -4.77 15.09
CA GLY A 251 -1.56 -4.14 15.71
C GLY A 251 -1.20 -3.18 16.85
N THR A 252 -2.09 -2.25 17.18
CA THR A 252 -2.02 -1.48 18.43
C THR A 252 -2.18 -2.42 19.61
N VAL A 253 -3.12 -3.36 19.51
CA VAL A 253 -3.30 -4.53 20.37
C VAL A 253 -3.67 -5.72 19.49
N GLY A 254 -3.00 -6.85 19.65
CA GLY A 254 -3.28 -8.05 18.86
C GLY A 254 -4.65 -8.67 19.18
N ILE A 255 -4.82 -9.14 20.43
CA ILE A 255 -6.08 -9.73 20.92
C ILE A 255 -6.43 -9.10 22.27
N ILE A 256 -7.68 -8.70 22.42
CA ILE A 256 -8.28 -8.33 23.71
C ILE A 256 -9.28 -9.41 24.10
N VAL A 257 -9.16 -9.91 25.30
CA VAL A 257 -10.16 -10.79 25.91
C VAL A 257 -10.86 -10.00 27.01
N ASP A 258 -12.13 -9.71 26.79
CA ASP A 258 -12.94 -9.08 27.82
C ASP A 258 -13.32 -10.11 28.88
N SER A 259 -12.92 -9.86 30.12
CA SER A 259 -13.14 -10.76 31.24
C SER A 259 -13.81 -10.00 32.38
N ASN A 260 -14.62 -10.68 33.18
CA ASN A 260 -15.14 -10.16 34.44
C ASN A 260 -14.03 -9.87 35.45
#